data_f63baa041a5f82577372417f561bb2ed
#
_entry.id   f63baa041a5f82577372417f561bb2ed
#
_cell.length_a   1.000
_cell.length_b   1.000
_cell.length_c   1.000
_cell.angle_alpha   90.00
_cell.angle_beta   90.00
_cell.angle_gamma   90.00
#
_symmetry.space_group_name_H-M   'P 1'
#
loop_
_entity.id
_entity.type
_entity.pdbx_description
1 polymer ?
#
loop_
_entity_poly.entity_id
_entity_poly.type
_entity_poly.pdbx_seq_one_letter_code
_entity_poly.pdbx_strand_id
1 'polypeptide(L)'
;MSRDPSNRRNATAKLLFAGAALSLAGTALAAEHKYDPGDNVKFTYCYSHQPVLRIKSGDSVTTSTRDASNDAFSPADKTIAPKLDLTRVNPQTGPFYVEGAEPGDTLEVRLDKIDLNRDWGWGASIPYFGLLAPEYKTAMITAPAPDRMFIWRLDKDKKTGTVELPNSKIGRVEVPLRPFFGTIGTAPGGKECISSLVPGPHGANMDFNEVVEGVTMQFPVSEPGALFMLGDGHAAQGDGEIDGAAIETSFNVKFTVNVIKGKKISWPRLINDKVIMSIGSTRPLVDALRLACTDLINWLAADYGFDKVEALQLLGQTAQIKVANVVDPQYSVACVLDKKYLPK
;
A
#
# COMPACT_ATOMS: atom_id res chain seq x y z
N MET A 1 -57.39 -43.15 -60.46
CA MET A 1 -57.32 -44.54 -59.91
C MET A 1 -56.09 -44.54 -59.00
N SER A 2 -56.02 -44.84 -57.78
CA SER A 2 -56.95 -45.33 -56.75
C SER A 2 -56.43 -44.74 -55.40
N ARG A 3 -57.36 -44.48 -54.51
CA ARG A 3 -57.15 -44.03 -53.12
C ARG A 3 -56.60 -45.14 -52.25
N ASP A 4 -55.73 -44.84 -51.32
CA ASP A 4 -55.71 -45.60 -50.07
C ASP A 4 -55.39 -44.62 -48.87
N PRO A 5 -56.25 -44.60 -47.85
CA PRO A 5 -56.09 -43.82 -46.66
C PRO A 5 -55.72 -44.74 -45.49
N SER A 6 -54.67 -44.47 -44.76
CA SER A 6 -54.58 -44.80 -43.33
C SER A 6 -53.13 -44.78 -42.86
N ASN A 7 -52.78 -43.83 -42.10
CA ASN A 7 -52.03 -44.12 -40.86
C ASN A 7 -51.95 -42.86 -39.94
N ARG A 8 -52.87 -42.84 -38.97
CA ARG A 8 -52.78 -41.96 -37.84
C ARG A 8 -51.71 -42.50 -36.88
N ARG A 9 -50.63 -41.82 -36.74
CA ARG A 9 -49.70 -42.08 -35.62
C ARG A 9 -49.85 -40.98 -34.58
N ASN A 10 -50.31 -41.37 -33.40
CA ASN A 10 -50.37 -40.57 -32.18
C ASN A 10 -48.96 -40.06 -31.79
N ALA A 11 -48.74 -38.74 -31.80
CA ALA A 11 -47.60 -38.12 -31.22
C ALA A 11 -47.89 -37.75 -29.75
N THR A 12 -47.41 -38.58 -28.85
CA THR A 12 -47.43 -38.31 -27.41
C THR A 12 -46.40 -37.25 -27.12
N ALA A 13 -46.82 -36.01 -26.83
CA ALA A 13 -45.95 -34.94 -26.38
C ALA A 13 -45.45 -35.23 -24.95
N LYS A 14 -44.16 -35.53 -24.79
CA LYS A 14 -43.50 -35.56 -23.49
C LYS A 14 -43.15 -34.12 -23.10
N LEU A 15 -43.86 -33.54 -22.13
CA LEU A 15 -43.46 -32.33 -21.44
C LEU A 15 -42.20 -32.64 -20.59
N LEU A 16 -41.08 -32.12 -21.00
CA LEU A 16 -39.88 -32.02 -20.16
C LEU A 16 -40.02 -30.79 -19.26
N PHE A 17 -40.28 -31.00 -17.98
CA PHE A 17 -40.13 -30.00 -16.95
C PHE A 17 -38.63 -29.76 -16.75
N ALA A 18 -38.09 -28.66 -17.32
CA ALA A 18 -36.78 -28.14 -16.93
C ALA A 18 -36.93 -27.42 -15.61
N GLY A 19 -36.58 -28.10 -14.52
CA GLY A 19 -36.44 -27.44 -13.21
C GLY A 19 -35.29 -26.48 -13.23
N ALA A 20 -35.58 -25.17 -13.27
CA ALA A 20 -34.59 -24.13 -13.02
C ALA A 20 -34.23 -24.17 -11.52
N ALA A 21 -33.07 -24.72 -11.20
CA ALA A 21 -32.49 -24.57 -9.87
C ALA A 21 -32.08 -23.10 -9.71
N LEU A 22 -32.88 -22.30 -9.02
CA LEU A 22 -32.45 -21.01 -8.49
C LEU A 22 -31.36 -21.28 -7.45
N SER A 23 -30.11 -21.09 -7.82
CA SER A 23 -29.04 -20.97 -6.85
C SER A 23 -29.24 -19.65 -6.10
N LEU A 24 -29.80 -19.73 -4.89
CA LEU A 24 -29.70 -18.65 -3.91
C LEU A 24 -28.22 -18.45 -3.60
N ALA A 25 -27.58 -17.50 -4.29
CA ALA A 25 -26.31 -16.96 -3.85
C ALA A 25 -26.59 -16.22 -2.54
N GLY A 26 -26.45 -16.93 -1.43
CA GLY A 26 -26.48 -16.31 -0.11
C GLY A 26 -25.39 -15.26 -0.07
N THR A 27 -25.73 -14.00 0.18
CA THR A 27 -24.77 -12.96 0.53
C THR A 27 -24.10 -13.42 1.82
N ALA A 28 -22.90 -13.98 1.71
CA ALA A 28 -22.09 -14.27 2.87
C ALA A 28 -21.86 -12.92 3.59
N LEU A 29 -22.24 -12.82 4.85
CA LEU A 29 -21.95 -11.66 5.68
C LEU A 29 -20.42 -11.51 5.75
N ALA A 30 -19.94 -10.26 5.60
CA ALA A 30 -18.53 -9.92 5.80
C ALA A 30 -18.07 -10.37 7.18
N ALA A 31 -16.97 -11.08 7.25
CA ALA A 31 -16.40 -11.57 8.50
C ALA A 31 -15.34 -10.60 9.04
N GLU A 32 -15.23 -10.56 10.37
CA GLU A 32 -14.15 -9.86 11.05
C GLU A 32 -13.16 -10.89 11.60
N HIS A 33 -11.90 -10.76 11.19
CA HIS A 33 -10.81 -11.63 11.60
C HIS A 33 -9.86 -10.89 12.54
N LYS A 34 -9.20 -11.65 13.43
CA LYS A 34 -8.11 -11.15 14.25
C LYS A 34 -6.88 -11.98 14.00
N TYR A 35 -5.75 -11.34 13.83
CA TYR A 35 -4.45 -11.99 13.64
C TYR A 35 -3.38 -11.27 14.45
N ASP A 36 -2.64 -12.01 15.26
CA ASP A 36 -1.45 -11.52 15.96
C ASP A 36 -0.21 -12.08 15.25
N PRO A 37 0.64 -11.23 14.64
CA PRO A 37 1.82 -11.71 13.92
C PRO A 37 2.88 -12.32 14.84
N GLY A 38 2.99 -11.90 16.11
CA GLY A 38 4.09 -12.31 16.96
C GLY A 38 5.44 -12.14 16.24
N ASP A 39 6.22 -13.23 16.11
CA ASP A 39 7.47 -13.24 15.35
C ASP A 39 7.32 -13.66 13.87
N ASN A 40 6.11 -13.98 13.45
CA ASN A 40 5.84 -14.42 12.07
C ASN A 40 5.65 -13.24 11.10
N VAL A 41 6.70 -12.44 10.95
CA VAL A 41 6.75 -11.33 10.00
C VAL A 41 7.59 -11.68 8.77
N LYS A 42 7.43 -10.95 7.68
CA LYS A 42 8.16 -11.15 6.43
C LYS A 42 8.98 -9.90 6.11
N PHE A 43 10.11 -10.09 5.42
CA PHE A 43 11.01 -9.00 5.00
C PHE A 43 11.10 -8.88 3.48
N THR A 44 10.23 -9.61 2.79
CA THR A 44 10.08 -9.59 1.33
C THR A 44 8.63 -9.71 0.94
N TYR A 45 8.25 -9.08 -0.16
CA TYR A 45 7.04 -9.43 -0.91
C TYR A 45 7.36 -10.57 -1.86
N CYS A 46 6.71 -11.72 -1.70
CA CYS A 46 7.11 -12.94 -2.40
C CYS A 46 5.91 -13.83 -2.70
N TYR A 47 5.84 -14.32 -3.94
CA TYR A 47 4.79 -15.24 -4.40
C TYR A 47 4.72 -16.56 -3.61
N SER A 48 5.83 -16.99 -3.02
CA SER A 48 5.94 -18.29 -2.34
C SER A 48 5.70 -18.24 -0.82
N HIS A 49 5.46 -17.07 -0.26
CA HIS A 49 5.13 -16.97 1.15
C HIS A 49 3.81 -17.69 1.46
N GLN A 50 3.84 -18.52 2.50
CA GLN A 50 2.62 -19.19 2.97
C GLN A 50 1.70 -18.16 3.64
N PRO A 51 0.42 -18.13 3.28
CA PRO A 51 -0.55 -17.22 3.89
C PRO A 51 -0.71 -17.49 5.39
N VAL A 52 -0.78 -16.42 6.17
CA VAL A 52 -1.08 -16.50 7.61
C VAL A 52 -2.58 -16.60 7.87
N LEU A 53 -3.38 -16.10 6.94
CA LEU A 53 -4.83 -16.13 7.00
C LEU A 53 -5.41 -16.11 5.57
N ARG A 54 -6.54 -16.79 5.38
CA ARG A 54 -7.35 -16.72 4.16
C ARG A 54 -8.62 -15.94 4.46
N ILE A 55 -8.89 -14.91 3.67
CA ILE A 55 -10.01 -13.98 3.85
C ILE A 55 -10.77 -13.83 2.53
N LYS A 56 -12.00 -13.35 2.59
CA LYS A 56 -12.85 -13.12 1.43
C LYS A 56 -12.98 -11.64 1.11
N SER A 57 -13.38 -11.34 -0.11
CA SER A 57 -13.80 -9.97 -0.47
C SER A 57 -14.93 -9.51 0.45
N GLY A 58 -14.79 -8.35 1.05
CA GLY A 58 -15.68 -7.79 2.06
C GLY A 58 -15.24 -8.04 3.50
N ASP A 59 -14.34 -8.98 3.77
CA ASP A 59 -13.87 -9.26 5.12
C ASP A 59 -12.95 -8.14 5.64
N SER A 60 -12.92 -7.99 6.97
CA SER A 60 -11.98 -7.11 7.67
C SER A 60 -11.02 -7.91 8.55
N VAL A 61 -9.83 -7.34 8.75
CA VAL A 61 -8.79 -7.91 9.61
C VAL A 61 -8.34 -6.86 10.62
N THR A 62 -8.28 -7.25 11.89
CA THR A 62 -7.61 -6.50 12.95
C THR A 62 -6.30 -7.19 13.29
N THR A 63 -5.19 -6.46 13.22
CA THR A 63 -3.85 -6.99 13.48
C THR A 63 -2.93 -5.91 14.06
N SER A 64 -1.65 -6.24 14.25
CA SER A 64 -0.60 -5.30 14.66
C SER A 64 0.61 -5.39 13.74
N THR A 65 1.47 -4.38 13.80
CA THR A 65 2.75 -4.34 13.09
C THR A 65 3.89 -4.09 14.05
N ARG A 66 5.12 -4.35 13.62
CA ARG A 66 6.35 -3.92 14.26
C ARG A 66 6.87 -2.67 13.57
N ASP A 67 7.79 -1.95 14.22
CA ASP A 67 8.47 -0.83 13.57
C ASP A 67 9.50 -1.28 12.52
N ALA A 68 10.00 -0.33 11.73
CA ALA A 68 10.94 -0.59 10.65
C ALA A 68 12.20 -1.36 11.08
N SER A 69 12.65 -1.23 12.32
CA SER A 69 13.81 -1.96 12.85
C SER A 69 13.52 -3.39 13.31
N ASN A 70 12.27 -3.88 13.15
CA ASN A 70 11.78 -5.12 13.75
C ASN A 70 11.85 -5.10 15.29
N ASP A 71 11.53 -3.94 15.88
CA ASP A 71 11.57 -3.66 17.33
C ASP A 71 12.98 -3.85 17.95
N ALA A 72 14.04 -3.66 17.16
CA ALA A 72 15.42 -3.81 17.64
C ALA A 72 15.86 -2.69 18.57
N PHE A 73 15.22 -1.52 18.49
CA PHE A 73 15.57 -0.33 19.24
C PHE A 73 14.74 -0.11 20.49
N SER A 74 15.27 0.73 21.37
CA SER A 74 14.62 1.20 22.58
C SER A 74 14.88 2.71 22.79
N PRO A 75 14.12 3.41 23.64
CA PRO A 75 14.35 4.81 23.96
C PRO A 75 15.73 5.12 24.57
N ALA A 76 16.49 4.13 24.99
CA ALA A 76 17.84 4.30 25.52
C ALA A 76 18.94 4.37 24.44
N ASP A 77 18.64 3.93 23.21
CA ASP A 77 19.60 3.89 22.12
C ASP A 77 19.90 5.30 21.61
N LYS A 78 21.15 5.54 21.16
CA LYS A 78 21.65 6.81 20.68
C LYS A 78 22.13 6.76 19.23
N THR A 79 22.37 5.56 18.73
CA THR A 79 22.85 5.24 17.39
C THR A 79 22.14 4.01 16.87
N ILE A 80 22.10 3.83 15.55
CA ILE A 80 21.39 2.71 14.94
C ILE A 80 22.31 1.60 14.45
N ALA A 81 23.51 1.94 13.96
CA ALA A 81 24.42 1.00 13.30
C ALA A 81 24.69 -0.29 14.08
N PRO A 82 24.87 -0.29 15.41
CA PRO A 82 25.14 -1.52 16.16
C PRO A 82 24.00 -2.54 16.15
N LYS A 83 22.76 -2.12 15.90
CA LYS A 83 21.56 -2.98 15.98
C LYS A 83 20.81 -3.09 14.66
N LEU A 84 21.11 -2.23 13.67
CA LEU A 84 20.43 -2.23 12.39
C LEU A 84 20.86 -3.42 11.54
N ASP A 85 19.96 -4.35 11.32
CA ASP A 85 20.12 -5.46 10.40
C ASP A 85 19.30 -5.19 9.12
N LEU A 86 19.96 -4.72 8.05
CA LEU A 86 19.32 -4.39 6.78
C LEU A 86 18.64 -5.60 6.10
N THR A 87 18.90 -6.82 6.55
CA THR A 87 18.18 -8.00 6.05
C THR A 87 16.86 -8.24 6.77
N ARG A 88 16.61 -7.49 7.86
CA ARG A 88 15.45 -7.62 8.74
C ARG A 88 14.75 -6.29 9.01
N VAL A 89 14.87 -5.32 8.13
CA VAL A 89 14.15 -4.05 8.18
C VAL A 89 12.79 -4.15 7.48
N ASN A 90 11.90 -3.25 7.83
CA ASN A 90 10.54 -3.13 7.34
C ASN A 90 9.78 -4.48 7.39
N PRO A 91 9.62 -5.06 8.61
CA PRO A 91 8.89 -6.31 8.80
C PRO A 91 7.42 -6.14 8.40
N GLN A 92 6.92 -7.08 7.62
CA GLN A 92 5.57 -7.08 7.08
C GLN A 92 4.68 -8.10 7.80
N THR A 93 3.52 -7.68 8.25
CA THR A 93 2.45 -8.54 8.76
C THR A 93 1.65 -9.12 7.60
N GLY A 94 1.49 -10.43 7.59
CA GLY A 94 0.86 -11.19 6.49
C GLY A 94 1.75 -12.33 6.00
N PRO A 95 1.56 -12.84 4.76
CA PRO A 95 0.55 -12.40 3.79
C PRO A 95 -0.87 -12.91 4.10
N PHE A 96 -1.83 -12.05 3.82
CA PHE A 96 -3.24 -12.38 3.81
C PHE A 96 -3.63 -12.81 2.39
N TYR A 97 -4.13 -14.04 2.26
CA TYR A 97 -4.61 -14.57 0.99
C TYR A 97 -6.08 -14.16 0.80
N VAL A 98 -6.39 -13.38 -0.21
CA VAL A 98 -7.76 -12.97 -0.53
C VAL A 98 -8.37 -13.96 -1.51
N GLU A 99 -9.36 -14.74 -1.05
CA GLU A 99 -10.02 -15.78 -1.86
C GLU A 99 -10.67 -15.17 -3.10
N GLY A 100 -10.43 -15.80 -4.25
CA GLY A 100 -10.95 -15.36 -5.54
C GLY A 100 -10.21 -14.17 -6.18
N ALA A 101 -9.18 -13.61 -5.54
CA ALA A 101 -8.31 -12.64 -6.21
C ALA A 101 -7.37 -13.37 -7.17
N GLU A 102 -7.42 -12.99 -8.45
CA GLU A 102 -6.65 -13.62 -9.53
C GLU A 102 -5.81 -12.58 -10.30
N PRO A 103 -4.70 -12.98 -10.93
CA PRO A 103 -3.92 -12.09 -11.76
C PRO A 103 -4.77 -11.35 -12.79
N GLY A 104 -4.66 -10.02 -12.81
CA GLY A 104 -5.48 -9.13 -13.65
C GLY A 104 -6.69 -8.52 -12.96
N ASP A 105 -6.95 -8.88 -11.71
CA ASP A 105 -7.88 -8.17 -10.84
C ASP A 105 -7.20 -6.97 -10.16
N THR A 106 -7.98 -6.18 -9.44
CA THR A 106 -7.50 -5.14 -8.52
C THR A 106 -7.91 -5.52 -7.10
N LEU A 107 -6.95 -5.53 -6.18
CA LEU A 107 -7.22 -5.59 -4.75
C LEU A 107 -7.43 -4.18 -4.21
N GLU A 108 -8.57 -3.96 -3.58
CA GLU A 108 -8.89 -2.74 -2.87
C GLU A 108 -8.75 -2.98 -1.37
N VAL A 109 -8.03 -2.11 -0.67
CA VAL A 109 -7.79 -2.18 0.76
C VAL A 109 -8.16 -0.85 1.39
N ARG A 110 -9.18 -0.84 2.24
CA ARG A 110 -9.55 0.30 3.05
C ARG A 110 -8.85 0.22 4.40
N LEU A 111 -8.17 1.28 4.80
CA LEU A 111 -7.56 1.42 6.12
C LEU A 111 -8.62 1.99 7.08
N ASP A 112 -9.32 1.11 7.80
CA ASP A 112 -10.46 1.49 8.64
C ASP A 112 -10.02 2.18 9.92
N LYS A 113 -8.90 1.72 10.53
CA LYS A 113 -8.34 2.25 11.77
C LYS A 113 -6.84 2.07 11.82
N ILE A 114 -6.12 3.11 12.27
CA ILE A 114 -4.69 3.09 12.55
C ILE A 114 -4.47 3.69 13.94
N ASP A 115 -4.07 2.87 14.90
CA ASP A 115 -3.80 3.30 16.26
C ASP A 115 -2.35 3.04 16.65
N LEU A 116 -1.67 4.06 17.18
CA LEU A 116 -0.37 3.87 17.82
C LEU A 116 -0.49 2.83 18.94
N ASN A 117 0.35 1.80 18.96
CA ASN A 117 0.35 0.80 20.03
C ASN A 117 1.44 1.05 21.08
N ARG A 118 2.27 2.09 20.90
CA ARG A 118 3.26 2.57 21.86
C ARG A 118 3.30 4.12 21.89
N ASP A 119 3.99 4.70 22.88
CA ASP A 119 4.06 6.13 23.14
C ASP A 119 5.40 6.77 22.72
N TRP A 120 6.16 6.08 21.89
CA TRP A 120 7.41 6.55 21.35
C TRP A 120 7.64 6.07 19.93
N GLY A 121 8.51 6.80 19.25
CA GLY A 121 9.03 6.44 17.93
C GLY A 121 10.50 6.89 17.83
N TRP A 122 11.13 6.56 16.73
CA TRP A 122 12.49 6.95 16.46
C TRP A 122 12.65 7.51 15.05
N GLY A 123 13.56 8.44 14.88
CA GLY A 123 14.11 8.88 13.60
C GLY A 123 15.61 8.83 13.69
N ALA A 124 16.32 8.84 12.58
CA ALA A 124 17.77 8.70 12.60
C ALA A 124 18.46 9.43 11.44
N SER A 125 19.64 9.97 11.72
CA SER A 125 20.62 10.26 10.70
C SER A 125 21.42 8.97 10.46
N ILE A 126 21.31 8.41 9.28
CA ILE A 126 21.91 7.13 8.89
C ILE A 126 23.09 7.41 7.96
N PRO A 127 24.34 7.01 8.34
CA PRO A 127 25.49 7.21 7.46
C PRO A 127 25.28 6.57 6.09
N TYR A 128 25.52 7.35 5.01
CA TYR A 128 25.35 6.92 3.62
C TYR A 128 23.92 6.62 3.18
N PHE A 129 22.92 7.06 3.93
CA PHE A 129 21.52 6.92 3.60
C PHE A 129 20.80 8.28 3.68
N GLY A 130 19.65 8.43 3.01
CA GLY A 130 18.90 9.68 2.94
C GLY A 130 19.18 10.48 1.64
N LEU A 131 18.34 11.48 1.38
CA LEU A 131 18.42 12.31 0.16
C LEU A 131 19.79 12.97 -0.04
N LEU A 132 20.42 13.42 1.04
CA LEU A 132 21.68 14.14 0.98
C LEU A 132 22.91 13.21 0.97
N ALA A 133 22.70 11.90 1.04
CA ALA A 133 23.77 10.93 0.82
C ALA A 133 24.06 10.82 -0.69
N PRO A 134 25.33 10.84 -1.12
CA PRO A 134 25.65 10.71 -2.52
C PRO A 134 25.31 9.29 -3.01
N GLU A 135 24.78 9.20 -4.23
CA GLU A 135 24.46 7.89 -4.86
C GLU A 135 25.69 7.00 -5.02
N TYR A 136 26.86 7.61 -5.24
CA TYR A 136 28.15 6.93 -5.40
C TYR A 136 29.06 7.19 -4.21
N LYS A 137 29.05 6.30 -3.23
CA LYS A 137 29.87 6.41 -2.01
C LYS A 137 31.37 6.59 -2.27
N THR A 138 31.87 6.06 -3.36
CA THR A 138 33.28 6.17 -3.77
C THR A 138 33.67 7.58 -4.23
N ALA A 139 32.72 8.43 -4.55
CA ALA A 139 32.94 9.81 -4.99
C ALA A 139 32.84 10.84 -3.86
N MET A 140 32.66 10.41 -2.60
CA MET A 140 32.53 11.31 -1.47
C MET A 140 33.88 11.94 -1.10
N ILE A 141 33.92 13.26 -1.06
CA ILE A 141 35.02 14.04 -0.52
C ILE A 141 34.74 14.59 0.88
N THR A 142 33.49 14.45 1.37
CA THR A 142 33.06 14.84 2.72
C THR A 142 32.66 13.62 3.51
N ALA A 143 32.82 13.66 4.83
CA ALA A 143 32.34 12.60 5.69
C ALA A 143 30.80 12.45 5.58
N PRO A 144 30.27 11.21 5.73
CA PRO A 144 28.82 11.01 5.80
C PRO A 144 28.24 11.69 7.05
N ALA A 145 26.93 11.90 7.05
CA ALA A 145 26.23 12.31 8.25
C ALA A 145 26.53 11.33 9.41
N PRO A 146 26.68 11.81 10.65
CA PRO A 146 26.96 10.95 11.79
C PRO A 146 25.78 10.03 12.09
N ASP A 147 26.07 8.81 12.52
CA ASP A 147 25.06 7.90 13.07
C ASP A 147 24.47 8.50 14.36
N ARG A 148 23.22 8.86 14.30
CA ARG A 148 22.52 9.48 15.43
C ARG A 148 21.05 9.15 15.42
N MET A 149 20.54 8.63 16.54
CA MET A 149 19.13 8.37 16.77
C MET A 149 18.47 9.51 17.53
N PHE A 150 17.24 9.81 17.15
CA PHE A 150 16.35 10.77 17.80
C PHE A 150 15.11 10.04 18.29
N ILE A 151 14.89 10.09 19.62
CA ILE A 151 13.70 9.47 20.22
C ILE A 151 12.59 10.51 20.29
N TRP A 152 11.49 10.18 19.68
CA TRP A 152 10.25 10.97 19.69
C TRP A 152 9.30 10.44 20.76
N ARG A 153 8.76 11.29 21.60
CA ARG A 153 7.66 10.99 22.52
C ARG A 153 6.36 11.27 21.81
N LEU A 154 5.45 10.28 21.78
CA LEU A 154 4.19 10.35 21.06
C LEU A 154 3.03 10.52 22.06
N ASP A 155 2.37 11.65 21.99
CA ASP A 155 1.16 11.96 22.79
C ASP A 155 -0.08 11.66 21.93
N LYS A 156 -0.74 10.54 22.22
CA LYS A 156 -1.91 10.07 21.46
C LYS A 156 -3.13 10.98 21.63
N ASP A 157 -3.28 11.58 22.81
CA ASP A 157 -4.42 12.43 23.13
C ASP A 157 -4.33 13.79 22.46
N LYS A 158 -3.12 14.39 22.50
CA LYS A 158 -2.85 15.65 21.80
C LYS A 158 -2.56 15.47 20.32
N LYS A 159 -2.29 14.25 19.87
CA LYS A 159 -1.83 13.92 18.52
C LYS A 159 -0.58 14.70 18.14
N THR A 160 0.41 14.74 19.02
CA THR A 160 1.69 15.40 18.80
C THR A 160 2.87 14.48 19.11
N GLY A 161 3.95 14.66 18.38
CA GLY A 161 5.25 14.03 18.62
C GLY A 161 6.27 15.06 19.03
N THR A 162 7.05 14.78 20.04
CA THR A 162 8.05 15.70 20.58
C THR A 162 9.44 15.09 20.59
N VAL A 163 10.45 15.87 20.14
CA VAL A 163 11.86 15.50 20.17
C VAL A 163 12.72 16.58 20.81
N GLU A 164 13.76 16.17 21.53
CA GLU A 164 14.79 17.03 22.09
C GLU A 164 15.92 17.22 21.08
N LEU A 165 16.30 18.49 20.84
CA LEU A 165 17.40 18.90 19.94
C LEU A 165 18.44 19.71 20.72
N PRO A 166 19.20 19.10 21.64
CA PRO A 166 20.01 19.81 22.64
C PRO A 166 21.16 20.64 22.02
N ASN A 167 21.57 20.33 20.79
CA ASN A 167 22.62 21.07 20.08
C ASN A 167 22.07 22.20 19.21
N SER A 168 20.76 22.44 19.23
CA SER A 168 20.08 23.48 18.47
C SER A 168 19.51 24.54 19.42
N LYS A 169 19.49 25.81 19.01
CA LYS A 169 18.94 26.91 19.83
C LYS A 169 17.47 26.70 20.17
N ILE A 170 16.72 25.99 19.34
CA ILE A 170 15.30 25.67 19.57
C ILE A 170 15.11 24.68 20.73
N GLY A 171 16.10 23.85 21.02
CA GLY A 171 16.14 22.89 22.13
C GLY A 171 15.13 21.74 22.05
N ARG A 172 13.90 22.02 21.66
CA ARG A 172 12.79 21.07 21.58
C ARG A 172 11.86 21.43 20.42
N VAL A 173 11.33 20.41 19.73
CA VAL A 173 10.35 20.57 18.66
C VAL A 173 9.16 19.67 18.92
N GLU A 174 7.95 20.18 18.65
CA GLU A 174 6.71 19.43 18.63
C GLU A 174 6.11 19.49 17.22
N VAL A 175 5.67 18.33 16.71
CA VAL A 175 5.04 18.19 15.39
C VAL A 175 3.69 17.50 15.52
N PRO A 176 2.72 17.79 14.65
CA PRO A 176 1.46 17.04 14.60
C PRO A 176 1.72 15.62 14.13
N LEU A 177 1.05 14.64 14.75
CA LEU A 177 1.06 13.25 14.29
C LEU A 177 0.02 13.06 13.18
N ARG A 178 0.43 12.31 12.18
CA ARG A 178 -0.39 11.84 11.07
C ARG A 178 0.00 10.40 10.75
N PRO A 179 -0.46 9.42 11.56
CA PRO A 179 -0.07 8.02 11.42
C PRO A 179 -0.44 7.45 10.05
N PHE A 180 0.50 6.73 9.43
CA PHE A 180 0.31 6.11 8.12
C PHE A 180 1.22 4.90 7.93
N PHE A 181 0.99 4.09 6.88
CA PHE A 181 1.85 2.98 6.51
C PHE A 181 2.84 3.38 5.41
N GLY A 182 4.14 3.26 5.69
CA GLY A 182 5.20 3.40 4.69
C GLY A 182 5.18 2.24 3.71
N THR A 183 5.06 1.01 4.24
CA THR A 183 5.12 -0.21 3.43
C THR A 183 3.79 -0.96 3.44
N ILE A 184 3.16 -1.05 2.27
CA ILE A 184 1.88 -1.76 2.06
C ILE A 184 1.78 -2.23 0.61
N GLY A 185 1.37 -3.49 0.39
CA GLY A 185 1.30 -4.00 -0.99
C GLY A 185 0.89 -5.46 -1.12
N THR A 186 1.06 -5.99 -2.32
CA THR A 186 0.73 -7.35 -2.74
C THR A 186 1.98 -8.08 -3.24
N ALA A 187 1.89 -9.39 -3.49
CA ALA A 187 3.01 -10.11 -4.11
C ALA A 187 3.29 -9.58 -5.52
N PRO A 188 4.58 -9.34 -5.87
CA PRO A 188 4.96 -8.94 -7.22
C PRO A 188 4.68 -10.05 -8.22
N GLY A 189 4.49 -9.66 -9.49
CA GLY A 189 4.30 -10.62 -10.59
C GLY A 189 5.60 -11.34 -10.97
N GLY A 190 5.46 -12.31 -11.89
CA GLY A 190 6.63 -13.02 -12.44
C GLY A 190 7.28 -14.01 -11.46
N LYS A 191 6.61 -14.38 -10.40
CA LYS A 191 7.14 -15.24 -9.32
C LYS A 191 8.42 -14.67 -8.70
N GLU A 192 8.42 -13.38 -8.50
CA GLU A 192 9.54 -12.67 -7.87
C GLU A 192 9.40 -12.64 -6.34
N CYS A 193 10.54 -12.42 -5.68
CA CYS A 193 10.64 -12.12 -4.27
C CYS A 193 11.48 -10.85 -4.13
N ILE A 194 10.85 -9.77 -3.70
CA ILE A 194 11.45 -8.44 -3.64
C ILE A 194 11.52 -7.99 -2.18
N SER A 195 12.64 -7.39 -1.74
CA SER A 195 12.77 -6.83 -0.40
C SER A 195 11.62 -5.88 -0.09
N SER A 196 11.12 -5.90 1.14
CA SER A 196 10.10 -4.96 1.61
C SER A 196 10.52 -3.48 1.49
N LEU A 197 11.82 -3.19 1.41
CA LEU A 197 12.39 -1.86 1.16
C LEU A 197 12.22 -1.33 -0.28
N VAL A 198 11.79 -2.17 -1.24
CA VAL A 198 11.78 -1.77 -2.65
C VAL A 198 10.36 -1.53 -3.12
N PRO A 199 9.93 -0.29 -3.30
CA PRO A 199 8.61 0.00 -3.86
C PRO A 199 8.57 -0.28 -5.37
N GLY A 200 7.36 -0.58 -5.86
CA GLY A 200 7.15 -0.89 -7.28
C GLY A 200 5.68 -1.01 -7.64
N PRO A 201 5.36 -1.65 -8.78
CA PRO A 201 3.97 -1.86 -9.18
C PRO A 201 3.12 -2.60 -8.15
N HIS A 202 3.73 -3.40 -7.30
CA HIS A 202 3.09 -4.18 -6.24
C HIS A 202 2.83 -3.36 -4.96
N GLY A 203 3.25 -2.09 -4.90
CA GLY A 203 3.25 -1.27 -3.70
C GLY A 203 4.59 -1.38 -2.96
N ALA A 204 4.59 -1.95 -1.77
CA ALA A 204 5.70 -2.04 -0.81
C ALA A 204 6.11 -0.66 -0.24
N ASN A 205 7.40 -0.35 -0.11
CA ASN A 205 7.93 0.82 0.59
C ASN A 205 7.77 2.13 -0.18
N MET A 206 6.52 2.56 -0.33
CA MET A 206 6.21 3.80 -1.03
C MET A 206 6.46 5.05 -0.16
N ASP A 207 6.45 4.90 1.17
CA ASP A 207 6.58 5.94 2.19
C ASP A 207 5.70 7.16 1.90
N PHE A 208 4.48 6.87 1.47
CA PHE A 208 3.57 7.90 1.04
C PHE A 208 2.68 8.35 2.20
N ASN A 209 2.97 9.52 2.74
CA ASN A 209 2.31 10.08 3.91
C ASN A 209 0.80 10.38 3.76
N GLU A 210 0.19 10.02 2.62
CA GLU A 210 -1.26 10.02 2.41
C GLU A 210 -1.91 8.65 2.68
N VAL A 211 -1.16 7.58 2.96
CA VAL A 211 -1.68 6.23 3.24
C VAL A 211 -2.17 6.14 4.70
N VAL A 212 -3.08 7.04 5.06
CA VAL A 212 -3.61 7.26 6.41
C VAL A 212 -4.91 6.50 6.66
N GLU A 213 -5.39 6.54 7.90
CA GLU A 213 -6.74 6.05 8.27
C GLU A 213 -7.83 6.67 7.37
N GLY A 214 -8.78 5.86 6.94
CA GLY A 214 -9.93 6.26 6.14
C GLY A 214 -9.72 6.25 4.62
N VAL A 215 -8.48 6.08 4.14
CA VAL A 215 -8.24 5.99 2.70
C VAL A 215 -8.45 4.58 2.16
N THR A 216 -8.70 4.48 0.87
CA THR A 216 -8.73 3.24 0.12
C THR A 216 -7.54 3.17 -0.83
N MET A 217 -6.74 2.13 -0.68
CA MET A 217 -5.66 1.79 -1.60
C MET A 217 -6.15 0.76 -2.61
N GLN A 218 -5.67 0.86 -3.85
CA GLN A 218 -5.87 -0.16 -4.87
C GLN A 218 -4.52 -0.66 -5.36
N PHE A 219 -4.38 -1.99 -5.43
CA PHE A 219 -3.15 -2.66 -5.88
C PHE A 219 -3.44 -3.58 -7.04
N PRO A 220 -2.51 -3.71 -8.02
CA PRO A 220 -2.60 -4.77 -9.02
C PRO A 220 -2.52 -6.14 -8.34
N VAL A 221 -3.38 -7.08 -8.75
CA VAL A 221 -3.22 -8.48 -8.39
C VAL A 221 -2.36 -9.15 -9.46
N SER A 222 -1.18 -9.60 -9.08
CA SER A 222 -0.22 -10.27 -9.96
C SER A 222 -0.05 -11.75 -9.67
N GLU A 223 -0.38 -12.19 -8.46
CA GLU A 223 -0.33 -13.58 -8.03
C GLU A 223 -1.67 -13.98 -7.38
N PRO A 224 -2.08 -15.27 -7.46
CA PRO A 224 -3.33 -15.74 -6.86
C PRO A 224 -3.44 -15.38 -5.38
N GLY A 225 -4.60 -14.87 -4.99
CA GLY A 225 -4.86 -14.42 -3.61
C GLY A 225 -4.21 -13.10 -3.26
N ALA A 226 -3.58 -12.39 -4.21
CA ALA A 226 -2.87 -11.13 -4.02
C ALA A 226 -1.72 -11.17 -2.99
N LEU A 227 -1.80 -12.00 -1.95
CA LEU A 227 -0.83 -12.12 -0.86
C LEU A 227 -0.51 -10.77 -0.22
N PHE A 228 -1.55 -10.11 0.26
CA PHE A 228 -1.48 -8.77 0.83
C PHE A 228 -0.69 -8.73 2.14
N MET A 229 0.17 -7.73 2.29
CA MET A 229 0.94 -7.47 3.51
C MET A 229 1.03 -5.97 3.79
N LEU A 230 1.25 -5.63 5.07
CA LEU A 230 1.51 -4.26 5.52
C LEU A 230 2.45 -4.23 6.73
N GLY A 231 3.15 -3.12 6.88
CA GLY A 231 4.10 -2.90 7.98
C GLY A 231 4.66 -1.50 7.93
N ASP A 232 5.75 -1.25 8.67
CA ASP A 232 6.48 0.00 8.59
C ASP A 232 5.59 1.22 8.92
N GLY A 233 5.24 1.32 10.16
CA GLY A 233 4.33 2.35 10.66
C GLY A 233 5.04 3.66 10.98
N HIS A 234 4.61 4.76 10.35
CA HIS A 234 5.15 6.10 10.55
C HIS A 234 4.16 6.96 11.32
N ALA A 235 4.60 7.52 12.45
CA ALA A 235 3.76 8.45 13.22
C ALA A 235 3.64 9.82 12.56
N ALA A 236 4.67 10.26 11.83
CA ALA A 236 4.70 11.43 10.97
C ALA A 236 5.92 11.38 10.04
N GLN A 237 5.80 12.00 8.86
CA GLN A 237 6.88 12.14 7.88
C GLN A 237 6.65 13.39 7.03
N GLY A 238 7.70 14.13 6.75
CA GLY A 238 7.70 15.17 5.72
C GLY A 238 7.76 14.57 4.31
N ASP A 239 7.38 15.36 3.30
CA ASP A 239 7.47 14.91 1.91
C ASP A 239 8.91 14.52 1.57
N GLY A 240 9.04 13.37 0.87
CA GLY A 240 10.32 12.85 0.40
C GLY A 240 11.11 12.03 1.39
N GLU A 241 10.72 11.98 2.68
CA GLU A 241 11.46 11.22 3.72
C GLU A 241 12.96 11.53 3.75
N ILE A 242 13.32 12.80 3.71
CA ILE A 242 14.62 13.31 3.28
C ILE A 242 15.84 12.83 4.08
N ASP A 243 15.69 12.42 5.32
CA ASP A 243 16.77 11.84 6.16
C ASP A 243 16.82 10.29 6.12
N GLY A 244 15.83 9.65 5.47
CA GLY A 244 15.80 8.20 5.29
C GLY A 244 15.15 7.43 6.44
N ALA A 245 14.48 8.15 7.34
CA ALA A 245 13.63 7.59 8.37
C ALA A 245 12.55 8.61 8.75
N ALA A 246 11.33 8.16 8.88
CA ALA A 246 10.23 8.94 9.42
C ALA A 246 10.32 9.04 10.96
N ILE A 247 9.20 9.30 11.62
CA ILE A 247 9.03 8.93 13.03
C ILE A 247 8.54 7.48 13.03
N GLU A 248 9.51 6.56 13.05
CA GLU A 248 9.29 5.12 12.99
C GLU A 248 8.59 4.61 14.24
N THR A 249 7.53 3.84 14.07
CA THR A 249 6.75 3.30 15.18
C THR A 249 5.98 2.04 14.76
N SER A 250 5.09 1.56 15.61
CA SER A 250 4.26 0.39 15.35
C SER A 250 2.78 0.69 15.62
N PHE A 251 1.89 -0.07 14.97
CA PHE A 251 0.45 0.17 15.03
C PHE A 251 -0.35 -1.08 15.39
N ASN A 252 -1.54 -0.84 15.97
CA ASN A 252 -2.69 -1.70 15.76
C ASN A 252 -3.49 -1.16 14.57
N VAL A 253 -3.93 -2.04 13.70
CA VAL A 253 -4.61 -1.67 12.46
C VAL A 253 -5.84 -2.53 12.22
N LYS A 254 -6.90 -1.90 11.71
CA LYS A 254 -8.03 -2.60 11.08
C LYS A 254 -8.11 -2.18 9.62
N PHE A 255 -8.25 -3.16 8.74
CA PHE A 255 -8.44 -2.93 7.31
C PHE A 255 -9.51 -3.86 6.74
N THR A 256 -10.17 -3.44 5.68
CA THR A 256 -11.15 -4.20 4.91
C THR A 256 -10.64 -4.40 3.49
N VAL A 257 -10.84 -5.60 2.92
CA VAL A 257 -10.41 -5.92 1.57
C VAL A 257 -11.59 -6.13 0.64
N ASN A 258 -11.46 -5.69 -0.63
CA ASN A 258 -12.39 -6.01 -1.71
C ASN A 258 -11.62 -6.41 -2.97
N VAL A 259 -12.21 -7.30 -3.78
CA VAL A 259 -11.66 -7.70 -5.07
C VAL A 259 -12.50 -7.10 -6.18
N ILE A 260 -11.91 -6.28 -7.03
CA ILE A 260 -12.54 -5.76 -8.24
C ILE A 260 -12.12 -6.67 -9.39
N LYS A 261 -13.03 -7.56 -9.78
CA LYS A 261 -12.78 -8.58 -10.79
C LYS A 261 -12.60 -7.99 -12.19
N GLY A 262 -11.58 -8.48 -12.89
CA GLY A 262 -11.32 -8.13 -14.29
C GLY A 262 -10.86 -6.67 -14.49
N LYS A 263 -10.65 -5.90 -13.42
CA LYS A 263 -10.12 -4.54 -13.49
C LYS A 263 -8.61 -4.59 -13.32
N LYS A 264 -7.89 -4.47 -14.42
CA LYS A 264 -6.43 -4.43 -14.43
C LYS A 264 -5.95 -3.01 -14.26
N ILE A 265 -5.15 -2.77 -13.23
CA ILE A 265 -4.39 -1.52 -13.02
C ILE A 265 -2.88 -1.81 -13.08
N SER A 266 -2.06 -0.79 -13.31
CA SER A 266 -0.61 -0.97 -13.47
C SER A 266 0.19 -0.52 -12.27
N TRP A 267 -0.34 0.43 -11.50
CA TRP A 267 0.33 1.05 -10.35
C TRP A 267 -0.61 1.18 -9.16
N PRO A 268 -0.10 1.27 -7.95
CA PRO A 268 -0.90 1.54 -6.77
C PRO A 268 -1.66 2.86 -6.90
N ARG A 269 -2.90 2.88 -6.42
CA ARG A 269 -3.78 4.04 -6.43
C ARG A 269 -4.31 4.31 -5.04
N LEU A 270 -4.54 5.58 -4.72
CA LEU A 270 -5.14 6.01 -3.48
C LEU A 270 -6.39 6.83 -3.75
N ILE A 271 -7.43 6.56 -2.99
CA ILE A 271 -8.72 7.24 -3.07
C ILE A 271 -9.11 7.71 -1.67
N ASN A 272 -9.46 8.99 -1.55
CA ASN A 272 -10.13 9.52 -0.36
C ASN A 272 -11.34 10.37 -0.77
N ASP A 273 -11.97 11.07 0.17
CA ASP A 273 -13.19 11.84 -0.11
C ASP A 273 -12.97 12.98 -1.11
N LYS A 274 -11.75 13.52 -1.21
CA LYS A 274 -11.44 14.74 -1.99
C LYS A 274 -10.69 14.47 -3.28
N VAL A 275 -9.84 13.47 -3.31
CA VAL A 275 -8.88 13.26 -4.40
C VAL A 275 -8.79 11.80 -4.82
N ILE A 276 -8.30 11.60 -6.03
CA ILE A 276 -7.75 10.36 -6.55
C ILE A 276 -6.28 10.58 -6.85
N MET A 277 -5.46 9.56 -6.60
CA MET A 277 -4.02 9.61 -6.78
C MET A 277 -3.51 8.32 -7.41
N SER A 278 -2.56 8.42 -8.33
CA SER A 278 -1.76 7.27 -8.79
C SER A 278 -0.32 7.45 -8.34
N ILE A 279 0.31 6.35 -7.92
CA ILE A 279 1.66 6.36 -7.34
C ILE A 279 2.58 5.58 -8.28
N GLY A 280 3.63 6.25 -8.76
CA GLY A 280 4.69 5.62 -9.56
C GLY A 280 5.98 5.50 -8.76
N SER A 281 6.65 4.36 -8.86
CA SER A 281 7.88 4.10 -8.10
C SER A 281 8.99 3.60 -9.04
N THR A 282 10.03 4.42 -9.23
CA THR A 282 11.25 4.09 -9.99
C THR A 282 12.30 5.18 -9.83
N ARG A 283 13.52 4.95 -10.32
CA ARG A 283 14.57 5.96 -10.51
C ARG A 283 14.79 6.24 -12.00
N PRO A 284 15.12 7.48 -12.39
CA PRO A 284 15.16 8.70 -11.57
C PRO A 284 13.76 9.23 -11.24
N LEU A 285 13.66 10.22 -10.32
CA LEU A 285 12.40 10.79 -9.82
C LEU A 285 11.42 11.23 -10.93
N VAL A 286 11.94 11.80 -12.03
CA VAL A 286 11.11 12.24 -13.16
C VAL A 286 10.43 11.08 -13.86
N ASP A 287 11.01 9.89 -13.87
CA ASP A 287 10.38 8.70 -14.45
C ASP A 287 9.29 8.14 -13.54
N ALA A 288 9.47 8.19 -12.22
CA ALA A 288 8.41 7.89 -11.26
C ALA A 288 7.19 8.80 -11.48
N LEU A 289 7.42 10.10 -11.69
CA LEU A 289 6.35 11.05 -12.02
C LEU A 289 5.66 10.72 -13.35
N ARG A 290 6.40 10.35 -14.39
CA ARG A 290 5.83 9.92 -15.68
C ARG A 290 4.92 8.71 -15.51
N LEU A 291 5.33 7.72 -14.72
CA LEU A 291 4.52 6.54 -14.41
C LEU A 291 3.23 6.91 -13.70
N ALA A 292 3.31 7.72 -12.64
CA ALA A 292 2.15 8.17 -11.86
C ALA A 292 1.14 8.93 -12.74
N CYS A 293 1.61 9.91 -13.52
CA CYS A 293 0.71 10.71 -14.37
C CYS A 293 0.13 9.87 -15.52
N THR A 294 0.90 8.96 -16.09
CA THR A 294 0.40 8.07 -17.16
C THR A 294 -0.68 7.14 -16.65
N ASP A 295 -0.48 6.54 -15.45
CA ASP A 295 -1.51 5.67 -14.86
C ASP A 295 -2.77 6.48 -14.50
N LEU A 296 -2.64 7.71 -13.99
CA LEU A 296 -3.79 8.56 -13.69
C LEU A 296 -4.57 8.94 -14.98
N ILE A 297 -3.88 9.26 -16.07
CA ILE A 297 -4.53 9.50 -17.39
C ILE A 297 -5.28 8.24 -17.84
N ASN A 298 -4.67 7.08 -17.75
CA ASN A 298 -5.31 5.82 -18.11
C ASN A 298 -6.52 5.52 -17.22
N TRP A 299 -6.44 5.86 -15.94
CA TRP A 299 -7.55 5.74 -14.99
C TRP A 299 -8.72 6.67 -15.38
N LEU A 300 -8.43 7.94 -15.67
CA LEU A 300 -9.44 8.90 -16.11
C LEU A 300 -10.14 8.43 -17.40
N ALA A 301 -9.39 7.87 -18.34
CA ALA A 301 -9.95 7.35 -19.57
C ALA A 301 -10.83 6.10 -19.33
N ALA A 302 -10.36 5.16 -18.51
CA ALA A 302 -11.05 3.88 -18.30
C ALA A 302 -12.31 3.99 -17.44
N ASP A 303 -12.25 4.77 -16.34
CA ASP A 303 -13.32 4.80 -15.34
C ASP A 303 -14.24 6.03 -15.51
N TYR A 304 -13.74 7.12 -16.10
CA TYR A 304 -14.46 8.40 -16.17
C TYR A 304 -14.72 8.88 -17.60
N GLY A 305 -14.30 8.10 -18.61
CA GLY A 305 -14.63 8.36 -20.02
C GLY A 305 -13.89 9.56 -20.64
N PHE A 306 -12.78 10.00 -20.06
CA PHE A 306 -11.96 11.05 -20.64
C PHE A 306 -11.25 10.58 -21.91
N ASP A 307 -11.15 11.44 -22.91
CA ASP A 307 -10.09 11.31 -23.92
C ASP A 307 -8.72 11.51 -23.24
N LYS A 308 -7.69 10.75 -23.65
CA LYS A 308 -6.39 10.79 -22.98
C LYS A 308 -5.65 12.12 -23.14
N VAL A 309 -5.84 12.80 -24.28
CA VAL A 309 -5.22 14.12 -24.53
C VAL A 309 -5.93 15.19 -23.72
N GLU A 310 -7.25 15.11 -23.60
CA GLU A 310 -8.04 15.99 -22.75
C GLU A 310 -7.73 15.76 -21.26
N ALA A 311 -7.56 14.50 -20.83
CA ALA A 311 -7.09 14.17 -19.48
C ALA A 311 -5.69 14.76 -19.21
N LEU A 312 -4.76 14.65 -20.16
CA LEU A 312 -3.43 15.28 -20.05
C LEU A 312 -3.54 16.81 -19.93
N GLN A 313 -4.41 17.45 -20.73
CA GLN A 313 -4.65 18.89 -20.66
C GLN A 313 -5.22 19.27 -19.28
N LEU A 314 -6.17 18.52 -18.76
CA LEU A 314 -6.73 18.74 -17.43
C LEU A 314 -5.65 18.62 -16.34
N LEU A 315 -4.89 17.54 -16.35
CA LEU A 315 -3.81 17.32 -15.38
C LEU A 315 -2.73 18.40 -15.47
N GLY A 316 -2.38 18.87 -16.65
CA GLY A 316 -1.41 19.94 -16.86
C GLY A 316 -1.77 21.24 -16.14
N GLN A 317 -3.05 21.48 -15.87
CA GLN A 317 -3.55 22.70 -15.22
C GLN A 317 -3.94 22.49 -13.75
N THR A 318 -4.22 21.24 -13.33
CA THR A 318 -4.88 21.00 -12.05
C THR A 318 -4.19 19.97 -11.16
N ALA A 319 -3.32 19.14 -11.73
CA ALA A 319 -2.66 18.09 -10.94
C ALA A 319 -1.72 18.67 -9.88
N GLN A 320 -1.70 18.04 -8.73
CA GLN A 320 -0.69 18.25 -7.71
C GLN A 320 0.29 17.08 -7.76
N ILE A 321 1.56 17.37 -7.56
CA ILE A 321 2.61 16.36 -7.49
C ILE A 321 3.08 16.27 -6.05
N LYS A 322 3.03 15.06 -5.48
CA LYS A 322 3.52 14.78 -4.14
C LYS A 322 4.69 13.81 -4.20
N VAL A 323 5.80 14.21 -3.63
CA VAL A 323 6.98 13.36 -3.51
C VAL A 323 6.84 12.54 -2.24
N ALA A 324 6.69 11.24 -2.37
CA ALA A 324 6.48 10.32 -1.26
C ALA A 324 7.80 9.98 -0.58
N ASN A 325 8.76 9.38 -1.33
CA ASN A 325 10.13 9.21 -0.87
C ASN A 325 11.16 9.44 -2.01
N VAL A 326 12.37 9.83 -1.62
CA VAL A 326 13.53 10.00 -2.51
C VAL A 326 14.80 9.37 -1.92
N VAL A 327 14.64 8.34 -1.10
CA VAL A 327 15.72 7.72 -0.30
C VAL A 327 15.88 6.24 -0.57
N ASP A 328 14.79 5.56 -0.90
CA ASP A 328 14.74 4.12 -1.13
C ASP A 328 15.40 3.67 -2.45
N PRO A 329 15.54 2.35 -2.66
CA PRO A 329 16.07 1.84 -3.94
C PRO A 329 15.30 2.33 -5.17
N GLN A 330 14.00 2.60 -5.03
CA GLN A 330 13.17 3.30 -6.01
C GLN A 330 12.51 4.51 -5.35
N TYR A 331 12.39 5.63 -6.07
CA TYR A 331 11.71 6.84 -5.61
C TYR A 331 10.22 6.72 -5.87
N SER A 332 9.38 7.22 -4.96
CA SER A 332 7.93 7.18 -5.09
C SER A 332 7.35 8.59 -5.23
N VAL A 333 6.48 8.78 -6.22
CA VAL A 333 5.81 10.05 -6.52
C VAL A 333 4.34 9.78 -6.81
N ALA A 334 3.46 10.65 -6.31
CA ALA A 334 2.04 10.61 -6.64
C ALA A 334 1.63 11.78 -7.55
N CYS A 335 0.83 11.45 -8.56
CA CYS A 335 0.06 12.41 -9.34
C CYS A 335 -1.37 12.45 -8.79
N VAL A 336 -1.85 13.64 -8.41
CA VAL A 336 -3.07 13.84 -7.61
C VAL A 336 -4.06 14.69 -8.38
N LEU A 337 -5.33 14.27 -8.43
CA LEU A 337 -6.43 15.03 -9.01
C LEU A 337 -7.58 15.18 -8.00
N ASP A 338 -8.06 16.42 -7.84
CA ASP A 338 -9.26 16.72 -7.05
C ASP A 338 -10.51 16.14 -7.73
N LYS A 339 -11.33 15.42 -6.97
CA LYS A 339 -12.58 14.80 -7.46
C LYS A 339 -13.61 15.79 -8.00
N LYS A 340 -13.49 17.09 -7.66
CA LYS A 340 -14.37 18.13 -8.22
C LYS A 340 -14.27 18.25 -9.75
N TYR A 341 -13.18 17.74 -10.34
CA TYR A 341 -12.96 17.73 -11.79
C TYR A 341 -13.45 16.44 -12.46
N LEU A 342 -13.95 15.47 -11.69
CA LEU A 342 -14.50 14.23 -12.23
C LEU A 342 -15.96 14.43 -12.63
N PRO A 343 -16.46 13.72 -13.68
CA PRO A 343 -17.88 13.68 -14.01
C PRO A 343 -18.72 13.27 -12.79
N LYS A 344 -19.90 13.86 -12.65
CA LYS A 344 -20.86 13.54 -11.59
C LYS A 344 -21.64 12.27 -11.94
#